data_968366d402f6938bf0c0cb6c4d0ab32c
#
_entry.id   968366d402f6938bf0c0cb6c4d0ab32c
#
_cell.length_a   1.000
_cell.length_b   1.000
_cell.length_c   1.000
_cell.angle_alpha   90.00
_cell.angle_beta   90.00
_cell.angle_gamma   90.00
#
_symmetry.space_group_name_H-M   'P 1'
#
loop_
_entity.id
_entity.type
_entity.pdbx_description
1 polymer ?
#
loop_
_entity_poly.entity_id
_entity_poly.type
_entity_poly.pdbx_seq_one_letter_code
_entity_poly.pdbx_strand_id
1 'polypeptide(L)'
;VVRTKIIIFVLSGLVSAVVLVLVTVPVSLQTHLVMGTVLLGAMMIIKVLKLEGNWRLLLLTFGTIVVMRYAYWRTTSTLPPIDQWTDFIPGLILYLAEMYCILMLFLSLFVVIRPMPNHISSRLPEGEPVPTVDVFIPTYNEDYELLAGTLAAARDMDYPADRFTIWLLDDGSTDAKRN
;
A
#
# COMPACT_ATOMS: atom_id res chain seq x y z
N VAL A 1 1.93 15.63 28.85
CA VAL A 1 2.18 14.34 28.17
C VAL A 1 1.11 13.30 28.49
N VAL A 2 0.74 13.05 29.75
CA VAL A 2 -0.25 12.02 30.14
C VAL A 2 -1.66 12.39 29.67
N ARG A 3 -2.12 13.63 29.88
CA ARG A 3 -3.44 14.10 29.42
C ARG A 3 -3.63 13.95 27.91
N THR A 4 -2.62 14.29 27.12
CA THR A 4 -2.68 14.17 25.64
C THR A 4 -2.85 12.71 25.23
N LYS A 5 -2.13 11.77 25.86
CA LYS A 5 -2.26 10.33 25.57
C LYS A 5 -3.64 9.79 25.90
N ILE A 6 -4.23 10.23 27.03
CA ILE A 6 -5.58 9.82 27.42
C ILE A 6 -6.62 10.36 26.42
N ILE A 7 -6.51 11.62 26.01
CA ILE A 7 -7.42 12.21 25.01
C ILE A 7 -7.34 11.45 23.67
N ILE A 8 -6.12 11.16 23.20
CA ILE A 8 -5.93 10.39 21.96
C ILE A 8 -6.54 9.00 22.10
N PHE A 9 -6.35 8.32 23.21
CA PHE A 9 -6.91 7.00 23.47
C PHE A 9 -8.45 7.01 23.46
N VAL A 10 -9.07 7.99 24.13
CA VAL A 10 -10.53 8.14 24.17
C VAL A 10 -11.09 8.47 22.78
N LEU A 11 -10.45 9.40 22.05
CA LEU A 11 -10.86 9.75 20.68
C LEU A 11 -10.73 8.56 19.72
N SER A 12 -9.63 7.81 19.81
CA SER A 12 -9.46 6.61 18.98
C SER A 12 -10.51 5.54 19.27
N GLY A 13 -10.85 5.34 20.54
CA GLY A 13 -11.92 4.44 20.95
C GLY A 13 -13.29 4.88 20.40
N LEU A 14 -13.60 6.17 20.47
CA LEU A 14 -14.84 6.72 19.94
C LEU A 14 -14.93 6.54 18.42
N VAL A 15 -13.86 6.85 17.70
CA VAL A 15 -13.80 6.67 16.24
C VAL A 15 -13.95 5.19 15.89
N SER A 16 -13.28 4.28 16.60
CA SER A 16 -13.41 2.85 16.39
C SER A 16 -14.84 2.35 16.62
N ALA A 17 -15.51 2.86 17.66
CA ALA A 17 -16.92 2.52 17.93
C ALA A 17 -17.85 3.00 16.82
N VAL A 18 -17.66 4.22 16.32
CA VAL A 18 -18.43 4.75 15.17
C VAL A 18 -18.21 3.91 13.92
N VAL A 19 -16.97 3.54 13.63
CA VAL A 19 -16.66 2.67 12.48
C VAL A 19 -17.33 1.31 12.64
N LEU A 20 -17.27 0.71 13.83
CA LEU A 20 -17.92 -0.57 14.12
C LEU A 20 -19.44 -0.51 13.88
N VAL A 21 -20.10 0.55 14.36
CA VAL A 21 -21.53 0.77 14.12
C VAL A 21 -21.81 0.91 12.63
N LEU A 22 -21.06 1.72 11.90
CA LEU A 22 -21.23 1.92 10.45
C LEU A 22 -21.04 0.61 9.67
N VAL A 23 -20.18 -0.28 10.14
CA VAL A 23 -19.92 -1.58 9.51
C VAL A 23 -21.06 -2.57 9.78
N THR A 24 -21.59 -2.63 10.99
CA THR A 24 -22.48 -3.72 11.45
C THR A 24 -23.97 -3.39 11.37
N VAL A 25 -24.35 -2.10 11.32
CA VAL A 25 -25.79 -1.73 11.25
C VAL A 25 -26.43 -2.29 9.99
N PRO A 26 -27.52 -3.09 10.13
CA PRO A 26 -28.28 -3.55 9.00
C PRO A 26 -29.00 -2.37 8.34
N VAL A 27 -28.82 -2.22 7.04
CA VAL A 27 -29.49 -1.19 6.23
C VAL A 27 -30.15 -1.80 5.01
N SER A 28 -31.18 -1.15 4.48
CA SER A 28 -31.83 -1.60 3.25
C SER A 28 -30.84 -1.55 2.07
N LEU A 29 -31.10 -2.33 1.03
CA LEU A 29 -30.29 -2.35 -0.18
C LEU A 29 -30.14 -0.93 -0.79
N GLN A 30 -31.23 -0.16 -0.82
CA GLN A 30 -31.22 1.20 -1.34
C GLN A 30 -30.28 2.11 -0.52
N THR A 31 -30.39 2.07 0.81
CA THR A 31 -29.51 2.83 1.71
C THR A 31 -28.05 2.41 1.52
N HIS A 32 -27.78 1.13 1.32
CA HIS A 32 -26.44 0.60 1.07
C HIS A 32 -25.84 1.17 -0.23
N LEU A 33 -26.63 1.17 -1.31
CA LEU A 33 -26.20 1.74 -2.60
C LEU A 33 -25.92 3.25 -2.49
N VAL A 34 -26.81 3.99 -1.85
CA VAL A 34 -26.63 5.45 -1.66
C VAL A 34 -25.39 5.72 -0.83
N MET A 35 -25.21 5.04 0.30
CA MET A 35 -24.05 5.21 1.17
C MET A 35 -22.75 4.88 0.44
N GLY A 36 -22.71 3.76 -0.29
CA GLY A 36 -21.55 3.36 -1.09
C GLY A 36 -21.21 4.39 -2.17
N THR A 37 -22.22 4.87 -2.90
CA THR A 37 -22.04 5.89 -3.95
C THR A 37 -21.53 7.21 -3.37
N VAL A 38 -22.06 7.65 -2.23
CA VAL A 38 -21.61 8.88 -1.55
C VAL A 38 -20.16 8.75 -1.09
N LEU A 39 -19.77 7.62 -0.47
CA LEU A 39 -18.41 7.39 -0.04
C LEU A 39 -17.44 7.34 -1.22
N LEU A 40 -17.77 6.61 -2.28
CA LEU A 40 -16.95 6.54 -3.49
C LEU A 40 -16.82 7.91 -4.16
N GLY A 41 -17.92 8.67 -4.24
CA GLY A 41 -17.92 10.05 -4.75
C GLY A 41 -17.00 10.95 -3.94
N ALA A 42 -17.09 10.91 -2.62
CA ALA A 42 -16.20 11.67 -1.73
C ALA A 42 -14.72 11.29 -1.92
N MET A 43 -14.42 10.00 -2.02
CA MET A 43 -13.07 9.52 -2.30
C MET A 43 -12.55 10.03 -3.66
N MET A 44 -13.41 10.01 -4.68
CA MET A 44 -13.06 10.49 -6.02
C MET A 44 -12.80 11.99 -6.03
N ILE A 45 -13.62 12.78 -5.33
CA ILE A 45 -13.43 14.22 -5.18
C ILE A 45 -12.09 14.54 -4.51
N ILE A 46 -11.76 13.88 -3.38
CA ILE A 46 -10.49 14.07 -2.67
C ILE A 46 -9.31 13.76 -3.61
N LYS A 47 -9.41 12.68 -4.38
CA LYS A 47 -8.36 12.26 -5.33
C LYS A 47 -8.20 13.25 -6.49
N VAL A 48 -9.29 13.71 -7.09
CA VAL A 48 -9.29 14.65 -8.23
C VAL A 48 -8.76 16.01 -7.81
N LEU A 49 -9.15 16.48 -6.63
CA LEU A 49 -8.67 17.75 -6.07
C LEU A 49 -7.24 17.69 -5.56
N LYS A 50 -6.57 16.51 -5.63
CA LYS A 50 -5.21 16.29 -5.16
C LYS A 50 -4.98 16.81 -3.73
N LEU A 51 -5.97 16.62 -2.86
CA LEU A 51 -5.88 17.07 -1.47
C LEU A 51 -4.83 16.22 -0.73
N GLU A 52 -3.84 16.90 -0.18
CA GLU A 52 -2.70 16.28 0.52
C GLU A 52 -2.86 16.27 2.04
N GLY A 53 -1.93 15.63 2.74
CA GLY A 53 -1.90 15.59 4.19
C GLY A 53 -3.01 14.71 4.80
N ASN A 54 -3.78 15.25 5.73
CA ASN A 54 -4.80 14.51 6.49
C ASN A 54 -5.95 13.94 5.63
N TRP A 55 -6.17 14.49 4.42
CA TRP A 55 -7.17 13.98 3.49
C TRP A 55 -6.89 12.55 3.05
N ARG A 56 -5.62 12.17 3.00
CA ARG A 56 -5.22 10.78 2.75
C ARG A 56 -5.74 9.82 3.82
N LEU A 57 -5.71 10.23 5.09
CA LEU A 57 -6.26 9.41 6.18
C LEU A 57 -7.77 9.24 6.05
N LEU A 58 -8.50 10.26 5.59
CA LEU A 58 -9.93 10.13 5.28
C LEU A 58 -10.20 9.15 4.15
N LEU A 59 -9.42 9.18 3.07
CA LEU A 59 -9.52 8.19 2.00
C LEU A 59 -9.33 6.76 2.51
N LEU A 60 -8.29 6.55 3.31
CA LEU A 60 -8.01 5.23 3.91
C LEU A 60 -9.14 4.79 4.84
N THR A 61 -9.68 5.71 5.65
CA THR A 61 -10.80 5.43 6.55
C THR A 61 -12.06 5.06 5.77
N PHE A 62 -12.42 5.81 4.74
CA PHE A 62 -13.60 5.51 3.91
C PHE A 62 -13.44 4.17 3.19
N GLY A 63 -12.26 3.91 2.60
CA GLY A 63 -11.97 2.63 1.97
C GLY A 63 -12.07 1.46 2.96
N THR A 64 -11.54 1.63 4.17
CA THR A 64 -11.61 0.64 5.25
C THR A 64 -13.07 0.35 5.64
N ILE A 65 -13.91 1.38 5.81
CA ILE A 65 -15.34 1.20 6.15
C ILE A 65 -16.06 0.39 5.07
N VAL A 66 -15.86 0.73 3.80
CA VAL A 66 -16.49 0.02 2.66
C VAL A 66 -16.08 -1.44 2.64
N VAL A 67 -14.79 -1.74 2.75
CA VAL A 67 -14.26 -3.11 2.71
C VAL A 67 -14.70 -3.93 3.94
N MET A 68 -14.64 -3.35 5.14
CA MET A 68 -15.09 -4.02 6.37
C MET A 68 -16.59 -4.31 6.35
N ARG A 69 -17.39 -3.39 5.81
CA ARG A 69 -18.81 -3.59 5.63
C ARG A 69 -19.10 -4.74 4.65
N TYR A 70 -18.37 -4.79 3.54
CA TYR A 70 -18.45 -5.92 2.61
C TYR A 70 -18.08 -7.24 3.30
N ALA A 71 -16.95 -7.29 4.03
CA ALA A 71 -16.51 -8.48 4.74
C ALA A 71 -17.51 -8.95 5.78
N TYR A 72 -18.12 -8.03 6.53
CA TYR A 72 -19.18 -8.34 7.49
C TYR A 72 -20.40 -8.96 6.82
N TRP A 73 -20.93 -8.32 5.78
CA TRP A 73 -22.09 -8.85 5.02
C TRP A 73 -21.76 -10.20 4.39
N ARG A 74 -20.59 -10.35 3.82
CA ARG A 74 -20.14 -11.59 3.18
C ARG A 74 -20.10 -12.75 4.17
N THR A 75 -19.61 -12.48 5.39
CA THR A 75 -19.50 -13.49 6.46
C THR A 75 -20.85 -13.85 7.07
N THR A 76 -21.75 -12.87 7.24
CA THR A 76 -22.99 -13.08 8.00
C THR A 76 -24.19 -13.47 7.13
N SER A 77 -24.17 -13.17 5.83
CA SER A 77 -25.36 -13.24 5.00
C SER A 77 -25.23 -14.07 3.72
N THR A 78 -24.02 -14.49 3.34
CA THR A 78 -23.82 -15.10 2.02
C THR A 78 -23.11 -16.45 2.02
N LEU A 79 -22.80 -16.99 3.16
CA LEU A 79 -22.27 -18.35 3.25
C LEU A 79 -23.40 -19.36 2.93
N PRO A 80 -23.16 -20.32 2.01
CA PRO A 80 -24.13 -21.36 1.71
C PRO A 80 -24.44 -22.24 2.94
N PRO A 81 -25.63 -22.83 3.02
CA PRO A 81 -25.97 -23.74 4.11
C PRO A 81 -25.11 -25.01 4.06
N ILE A 82 -24.71 -25.50 5.24
CA ILE A 82 -23.76 -26.61 5.41
C ILE A 82 -24.33 -27.96 4.91
N ASP A 83 -25.62 -28.09 4.84
CA ASP A 83 -26.34 -29.30 4.39
C ASP A 83 -26.24 -29.53 2.87
N GLN A 84 -25.88 -28.52 2.08
CA GLN A 84 -25.67 -28.57 0.63
C GLN A 84 -24.19 -28.56 0.27
N TRP A 85 -23.51 -29.70 0.41
CA TRP A 85 -22.06 -29.83 0.21
C TRP A 85 -21.58 -29.40 -1.17
N THR A 86 -22.39 -29.59 -2.22
CA THR A 86 -22.06 -29.19 -3.60
C THR A 86 -21.90 -27.70 -3.77
N ASP A 87 -22.63 -26.91 -2.99
CA ASP A 87 -22.60 -25.45 -3.02
C ASP A 87 -21.74 -24.89 -1.91
N PHE A 88 -21.71 -25.59 -0.76
CA PHE A 88 -20.93 -25.16 0.41
C PHE A 88 -19.43 -25.19 0.15
N ILE A 89 -18.88 -26.27 -0.43
CA ILE A 89 -17.42 -26.40 -0.65
C ILE A 89 -16.91 -25.32 -1.61
N PRO A 90 -17.47 -25.13 -2.83
CA PRO A 90 -17.04 -24.05 -3.72
C PRO A 90 -17.26 -22.66 -3.10
N GLY A 91 -18.39 -22.46 -2.41
CA GLY A 91 -18.68 -21.20 -1.72
C GLY A 91 -17.69 -20.88 -0.60
N LEU A 92 -17.25 -21.88 0.16
CA LEU A 92 -16.23 -21.71 1.20
C LEU A 92 -14.85 -21.40 0.60
N ILE A 93 -14.47 -22.08 -0.48
CA ILE A 93 -13.19 -21.79 -1.18
C ILE A 93 -13.18 -20.33 -1.69
N LEU A 94 -14.27 -19.91 -2.31
CA LEU A 94 -14.41 -18.52 -2.78
C LEU A 94 -14.36 -17.54 -1.61
N TYR A 95 -15.06 -17.81 -0.51
CA TYR A 95 -15.02 -16.99 0.69
C TYR A 95 -13.60 -16.84 1.26
N LEU A 96 -12.86 -17.94 1.36
CA LEU A 96 -11.49 -17.91 1.87
C LEU A 96 -10.55 -17.10 0.94
N ALA A 97 -10.72 -17.23 -0.38
CA ALA A 97 -9.97 -16.43 -1.34
C ALA A 97 -10.29 -14.93 -1.21
N GLU A 98 -11.55 -14.56 -1.05
CA GLU A 98 -11.97 -13.17 -0.82
C GLU A 98 -11.41 -12.61 0.49
N MET A 99 -11.47 -13.37 1.58
CA MET A 99 -10.92 -12.97 2.88
C MET A 99 -9.40 -12.82 2.83
N TYR A 100 -8.70 -13.66 2.07
CA TYR A 100 -7.28 -13.51 1.80
C TYR A 100 -6.97 -12.19 1.06
N CYS A 101 -7.74 -11.85 0.02
CA CYS A 101 -7.58 -10.58 -0.69
C CYS A 101 -7.82 -9.38 0.24
N ILE A 102 -8.82 -9.44 1.11
CA ILE A 102 -9.10 -8.40 2.11
C ILE A 102 -7.95 -8.27 3.10
N LEU A 103 -7.40 -9.38 3.58
CA LEU A 103 -6.22 -9.38 4.47
C LEU A 103 -5.02 -8.70 3.79
N MET A 104 -4.71 -9.07 2.53
CA MET A 104 -3.64 -8.46 1.76
C MET A 104 -3.85 -6.97 1.56
N LEU A 105 -5.10 -6.55 1.30
CA LEU A 105 -5.45 -5.13 1.22
C LEU A 105 -5.16 -4.40 2.54
N PHE A 106 -5.54 -4.95 3.70
CA PHE A 106 -5.26 -4.33 4.99
C PHE A 106 -3.78 -4.26 5.32
N LEU A 107 -3.01 -5.30 4.99
CA LEU A 107 -1.56 -5.27 5.13
C LEU A 107 -0.94 -4.17 4.25
N SER A 108 -1.40 -4.02 3.02
CA SER A 108 -0.97 -2.94 2.12
C SER A 108 -1.34 -1.56 2.65
N LEU A 109 -2.57 -1.39 3.17
CA LEU A 109 -3.00 -0.14 3.81
C LEU A 109 -2.16 0.18 5.05
N PHE A 110 -1.81 -0.81 5.86
CA PHE A 110 -0.96 -0.64 7.02
C PHE A 110 0.44 -0.11 6.65
N VAL A 111 1.03 -0.63 5.58
CA VAL A 111 2.33 -0.14 5.07
C VAL A 111 2.20 1.30 4.55
N VAL A 112 1.11 1.59 3.84
CA VAL A 112 0.89 2.91 3.20
C VAL A 112 0.43 3.98 4.19
N ILE A 113 -0.06 3.64 5.39
CA ILE A 113 -0.63 4.62 6.35
C ILE A 113 0.38 5.68 6.78
N ARG A 114 1.67 5.33 6.86
CA ARG A 114 2.74 6.27 7.16
C ARG A 114 3.38 6.73 5.85
N PRO A 115 3.25 8.01 5.47
CA PRO A 115 4.02 8.53 4.36
C PRO A 115 5.51 8.41 4.70
N MET A 116 6.30 7.93 3.76
CA MET A 116 7.75 8.06 3.88
C MET A 116 8.07 9.55 3.99
N PRO A 117 8.86 9.96 5.00
CA PRO A 117 9.34 11.33 5.04
C PRO A 117 10.10 11.59 3.73
N ASN A 118 9.73 12.67 3.03
CA ASN A 118 10.56 13.15 1.95
C ASN A 118 11.91 13.52 2.57
N HIS A 119 12.90 12.65 2.41
CA HIS A 119 14.27 13.04 2.69
C HIS A 119 14.64 14.13 1.69
N ILE A 120 14.48 15.37 2.11
CA ILE A 120 15.20 16.47 1.47
C ILE A 120 16.64 16.06 1.65
N SER A 121 17.35 15.83 0.54
CA SER A 121 18.78 15.54 0.59
C SER A 121 19.42 16.60 1.48
N SER A 122 19.90 16.19 2.64
CA SER A 122 20.72 17.08 3.46
C SER A 122 21.95 17.35 2.63
N ARG A 123 22.15 18.63 2.23
CA ARG A 123 23.42 19.03 1.64
C ARG A 123 24.50 18.65 2.64
N LEU A 124 25.53 18.00 2.14
CA LEU A 124 26.72 17.77 2.95
C LEU A 124 27.19 19.10 3.52
N PRO A 125 27.61 19.15 4.79
CA PRO A 125 28.21 20.36 5.35
C PRO A 125 29.35 20.83 4.45
N GLU A 126 29.45 22.14 4.23
CA GLU A 126 30.55 22.71 3.41
C GLU A 126 31.90 22.32 4.01
N GLY A 127 32.74 21.68 3.21
CA GLY A 127 34.09 21.26 3.61
C GLY A 127 34.22 19.79 4.02
N GLU A 128 33.10 19.01 4.14
CA GLU A 128 33.22 17.57 4.34
C GLU A 128 33.49 16.85 3.01
N PRO A 129 34.37 15.84 3.00
CA PRO A 129 34.62 15.06 1.80
C PRO A 129 33.36 14.26 1.45
N VAL A 130 33.00 14.28 0.17
CA VAL A 130 31.90 13.48 -0.36
C VAL A 130 32.15 11.99 -0.09
N PRO A 131 31.22 11.22 0.49
CA PRO A 131 31.42 9.81 0.81
C PRO A 131 31.66 8.99 -0.47
N THR A 132 32.31 7.86 -0.33
CA THR A 132 32.38 6.85 -1.41
C THR A 132 31.08 6.07 -1.48
N VAL A 133 30.59 5.78 -2.70
CA VAL A 133 29.33 5.07 -2.95
C VAL A 133 29.59 3.90 -3.88
N ASP A 134 29.05 2.73 -3.53
CA ASP A 134 28.98 1.56 -4.41
C ASP A 134 27.55 1.44 -4.94
N VAL A 135 27.40 1.45 -6.26
CA VAL A 135 26.12 1.29 -6.95
C VAL A 135 26.05 -0.14 -7.45
N PHE A 136 25.10 -0.93 -6.92
CA PHE A 136 24.88 -2.31 -7.32
C PHE A 136 23.73 -2.38 -8.32
N ILE A 137 23.99 -2.93 -9.50
CA ILE A 137 23.00 -3.18 -10.54
C ILE A 137 22.83 -4.70 -10.66
N PRO A 138 21.81 -5.28 -10.04
CA PRO A 138 21.50 -6.69 -10.19
C PRO A 138 20.92 -6.94 -11.60
N THR A 139 21.34 -8.03 -12.23
CA THR A 139 20.82 -8.47 -13.55
C THR A 139 20.59 -9.98 -13.54
N TYR A 140 19.50 -10.40 -14.19
CA TYR A 140 19.16 -11.79 -14.43
C TYR A 140 18.56 -11.96 -15.82
N ASN A 141 19.41 -12.28 -16.81
CA ASN A 141 19.00 -12.52 -18.19
C ASN A 141 18.26 -11.37 -18.89
N GLU A 142 18.39 -10.12 -18.44
CA GLU A 142 17.86 -8.96 -19.13
C GLU A 142 18.59 -8.73 -20.48
N ASP A 143 17.86 -8.10 -21.42
CA ASP A 143 18.40 -7.74 -22.73
C ASP A 143 19.54 -6.74 -22.60
N TYR A 144 20.54 -6.89 -23.48
CA TYR A 144 21.73 -6.03 -23.51
C TYR A 144 21.39 -4.53 -23.59
N GLU A 145 20.40 -4.17 -24.39
CA GLU A 145 20.01 -2.75 -24.58
C GLU A 145 19.47 -2.14 -23.27
N LEU A 146 18.65 -2.90 -22.51
CA LEU A 146 18.14 -2.47 -21.22
C LEU A 146 19.28 -2.28 -20.22
N LEU A 147 20.20 -3.24 -20.19
CA LEU A 147 21.33 -3.23 -19.27
C LEU A 147 22.31 -2.08 -19.60
N ALA A 148 22.61 -1.88 -20.90
CA ALA A 148 23.46 -0.80 -21.36
C ALA A 148 22.87 0.58 -21.02
N GLY A 149 21.55 0.75 -21.18
CA GLY A 149 20.86 1.98 -20.78
C GLY A 149 20.95 2.25 -19.29
N THR A 150 20.77 1.22 -18.46
CA THR A 150 20.84 1.31 -16.99
C THR A 150 22.26 1.66 -16.53
N LEU A 151 23.28 1.01 -17.12
CA LEU A 151 24.69 1.30 -16.83
C LEU A 151 25.09 2.72 -17.26
N ALA A 152 24.63 3.16 -18.44
CA ALA A 152 24.87 4.52 -18.92
C ALA A 152 24.24 5.56 -17.99
N ALA A 153 23.01 5.36 -17.57
CA ALA A 153 22.32 6.24 -16.61
C ALA A 153 23.02 6.27 -15.24
N ALA A 154 23.49 5.12 -14.75
CA ALA A 154 24.24 5.06 -13.51
C ALA A 154 25.59 5.79 -13.61
N ARG A 155 26.25 5.71 -14.77
CA ARG A 155 27.52 6.41 -15.02
C ARG A 155 27.36 7.92 -15.15
N ASP A 156 26.20 8.38 -15.61
CA ASP A 156 25.87 9.80 -15.83
C ASP A 156 25.31 10.47 -14.57
N MET A 157 25.40 9.84 -13.41
CA MET A 157 25.00 10.44 -12.15
C MET A 157 25.88 11.67 -11.83
N ASP A 158 25.23 12.74 -11.32
CA ASP A 158 25.91 13.93 -10.83
C ASP A 158 26.62 13.63 -9.50
N TYR A 159 27.74 12.89 -9.59
CA TYR A 159 28.58 12.49 -8.46
C TYR A 159 30.06 12.45 -8.89
N PRO A 160 31.04 12.77 -8.00
CA PRO A 160 32.47 12.73 -8.36
C PRO A 160 32.87 11.33 -8.82
N ALA A 161 33.42 11.22 -10.03
CA ALA A 161 33.75 9.96 -10.68
C ALA A 161 34.78 9.10 -9.93
N ASP A 162 35.61 9.72 -9.09
CA ASP A 162 36.59 9.07 -8.23
C ASP A 162 36.00 8.57 -6.89
N ARG A 163 34.73 8.86 -6.65
CA ARG A 163 34.04 8.56 -5.39
C ARG A 163 32.91 7.56 -5.52
N PHE A 164 32.63 7.04 -6.72
CA PHE A 164 31.65 5.98 -6.87
C PHE A 164 32.16 4.84 -7.76
N THR A 165 31.69 3.64 -7.48
CA THR A 165 31.97 2.42 -8.24
C THR A 165 30.65 1.77 -8.63
N ILE A 166 30.51 1.37 -9.89
CA ILE A 166 29.34 0.65 -10.38
C ILE A 166 29.70 -0.84 -10.46
N TRP A 167 28.91 -1.65 -9.79
CA TRP A 167 29.03 -3.11 -9.75
C TRP A 167 27.87 -3.73 -10.50
N LEU A 168 28.17 -4.48 -11.56
CA LEU A 168 27.19 -5.30 -12.25
C LEU A 168 27.15 -6.66 -11.55
N LEU A 169 26.02 -7.01 -10.94
CA LEU A 169 25.81 -8.27 -10.24
C LEU A 169 24.99 -9.20 -11.14
N ASP A 170 25.67 -10.07 -11.91
CA ASP A 170 25.01 -11.00 -12.82
C ASP A 170 24.70 -12.33 -12.12
N ASP A 171 23.43 -12.61 -11.87
CA ASP A 171 22.91 -13.87 -11.32
C ASP A 171 22.53 -14.88 -12.41
N GLY A 172 22.51 -14.45 -13.69
CA GLY A 172 22.15 -15.29 -14.84
C GLY A 172 23.31 -16.05 -15.48
N SER A 173 24.55 -15.70 -15.20
CA SER A 173 25.81 -16.37 -15.60
C SER A 173 25.93 -16.71 -17.09
N THR A 174 25.44 -15.89 -18.01
CA THR A 174 25.63 -16.10 -19.46
C THR A 174 26.98 -15.57 -19.94
N ASP A 175 27.74 -16.38 -20.71
CA ASP A 175 29.07 -16.02 -21.22
C ASP A 175 29.04 -14.74 -22.08
N ALA A 176 27.91 -14.41 -22.71
CA ALA A 176 27.72 -13.20 -23.50
C ALA A 176 27.79 -11.90 -22.71
N LYS A 177 27.57 -11.95 -21.38
CA LYS A 177 27.61 -10.78 -20.48
C LYS A 177 28.98 -10.56 -19.84
N ARG A 178 29.90 -11.54 -19.96
CA ARG A 178 31.26 -11.49 -19.35
C ARG A 178 32.30 -10.86 -20.24
N ASN A 179 32.02 -10.69 -21.55
CA ASN A 179 32.86 -10.08 -22.56
C ASN A 179 32.37 -8.66 -22.90
#